data_000e762918774ea36d550fcc6af768a0
#
_entry.id   000e762918774ea36d550fcc6af768a0
#
_cell.length_a   1.000
_cell.length_b   1.000
_cell.length_c   1.000
_cell.angle_alpha   90.00
_cell.angle_beta   90.00
_cell.angle_gamma   90.00
#
_symmetry.space_group_name_H-M   'P 1'
#
loop_
_entity.id
_entity.type
_entity.pdbx_description
1 polymer ?
#
loop_
_entity_poly.entity_id
_entity_poly.type
_entity_poly.pdbx_seq_one_letter_code
_entity_poly.pdbx_strand_id
1 'polypeptide(L)'
;METMLELRDITKSFPQQRVLEGISLSVSNGESVAIMGPSGSGKSTLLHCMSGVLVPDQGEVLFDGRDVAAMSDAERSRLRLEHFGFIFQDGQLLPELTATENVALPQIMRGVPRSQAHDEAIDMLTRLGLGDYVDRYPGQLSGGQGQRVAIARALAGPPSVVFADEPTAALDQATGHEVMQQIVAVCQKFGVALVVVTHDPKIADWCSRRVEIRDGLIHSEVAL
;
A
#
# COMPACT_ATOMS: atom_id res chain seq x y z
N MET A 1 -19.59 8.16 4.34
CA MET A 1 -18.65 7.04 4.57
C MET A 1 -17.89 7.34 5.85
N GLU A 2 -17.59 6.35 6.65
CA GLU A 2 -16.86 6.55 7.91
C GLU A 2 -15.37 6.72 7.61
N THR A 3 -14.76 7.77 8.18
CA THR A 3 -13.33 8.05 8.01
C THR A 3 -12.52 7.04 8.82
N MET A 4 -11.63 6.32 8.17
CA MET A 4 -10.80 5.30 8.79
C MET A 4 -9.37 5.81 9.06
N LEU A 5 -8.80 6.55 8.10
CA LEU A 5 -7.46 7.13 8.23
C LEU A 5 -7.56 8.63 8.03
N GLU A 6 -7.04 9.41 8.99
CA GLU A 6 -7.09 10.87 8.97
C GLU A 6 -5.73 11.45 9.32
N LEU A 7 -5.28 12.39 8.53
CA LEU A 7 -4.07 13.18 8.76
C LEU A 7 -4.48 14.61 9.07
N ARG A 8 -3.88 15.20 10.11
CA ARG A 8 -4.13 16.57 10.54
C ARG A 8 -2.82 17.32 10.63
N ASP A 9 -2.63 18.31 9.78
CA ASP A 9 -1.50 19.25 9.75
C ASP A 9 -0.13 18.58 9.80
N ILE A 10 0.05 17.49 9.02
CA ILE A 10 1.27 16.70 9.01
C ILE A 10 2.43 17.51 8.42
N THR A 11 3.49 17.65 9.21
CA THR A 11 4.76 18.19 8.74
C THR A 11 5.87 17.15 8.86
N LYS A 12 6.81 17.18 7.90
CA LYS A 12 8.00 16.33 7.93
C LYS A 12 9.19 17.01 7.30
N SER A 13 10.29 17.04 8.03
CA SER A 13 11.57 17.58 7.58
C SER A 13 12.66 16.52 7.64
N PHE A 14 13.62 16.60 6.74
CA PHE A 14 14.89 15.90 6.78
C PHE A 14 16.02 16.96 6.93
N PRO A 15 17.26 16.59 7.29
CA PRO A 15 18.30 17.55 7.65
C PRO A 15 18.54 18.70 6.66
N GLN A 16 18.20 18.52 5.39
CA GLN A 16 18.44 19.49 4.33
C GLN A 16 17.19 20.10 3.72
N GLN A 17 15.99 19.57 4.05
CA GLN A 17 14.76 19.99 3.39
C GLN A 17 13.52 19.64 4.22
N ARG A 18 12.58 20.57 4.28
CA ARG A 18 11.20 20.30 4.69
C ARG A 18 10.46 19.69 3.52
N VAL A 19 9.81 18.56 3.72
CA VAL A 19 9.20 17.74 2.67
C VAL A 19 7.69 17.76 2.73
N LEU A 20 7.10 17.84 3.93
CA LEU A 20 5.64 17.99 4.12
C LEU A 20 5.38 19.26 4.96
N GLU A 21 4.41 20.06 4.55
CA GLU A 21 4.20 21.41 5.05
C GLU A 21 2.77 21.65 5.56
N GLY A 22 2.21 20.72 6.37
CA GLY A 22 0.87 20.86 6.92
C GLY A 22 -0.18 20.15 6.08
N ILE A 23 0.07 18.89 5.74
CA ILE A 23 -0.87 18.06 4.97
C ILE A 23 -2.01 17.60 5.88
N SER A 24 -3.25 17.90 5.47
CA SER A 24 -4.46 17.32 6.04
C SER A 24 -5.22 16.55 4.97
N LEU A 25 -5.51 15.27 5.23
CA LEU A 25 -6.13 14.35 4.27
C LEU A 25 -6.89 13.26 5.04
N SER A 26 -8.04 12.86 4.55
CA SER A 26 -8.79 11.72 5.10
C SER A 26 -8.97 10.63 4.05
N VAL A 27 -9.06 9.37 4.49
CA VAL A 27 -9.41 8.21 3.66
C VAL A 27 -10.51 7.44 4.36
N SER A 28 -11.59 7.20 3.62
CA SER A 28 -12.76 6.46 4.10
C SER A 28 -12.61 4.94 3.88
N ASN A 29 -13.41 4.15 4.59
CA ASN A 29 -13.49 2.71 4.37
C ASN A 29 -13.83 2.39 2.91
N GLY A 30 -13.04 1.53 2.27
CA GLY A 30 -13.23 1.07 0.90
C GLY A 30 -12.97 2.13 -0.18
N GLU A 31 -12.50 3.31 0.20
CA GLU A 31 -12.14 4.38 -0.73
C GLU A 31 -10.80 4.08 -1.42
N SER A 32 -10.65 4.45 -2.69
CA SER A 32 -9.38 4.43 -3.40
C SER A 32 -8.91 5.85 -3.69
N VAL A 33 -7.74 6.21 -3.18
CA VAL A 33 -7.13 7.54 -3.31
C VAL A 33 -5.80 7.46 -4.04
N ALA A 34 -5.66 8.20 -5.14
CA ALA A 34 -4.39 8.39 -5.83
C ALA A 34 -3.71 9.68 -5.35
N ILE A 35 -2.50 9.57 -4.84
CA ILE A 35 -1.63 10.68 -4.47
C ILE A 35 -0.66 10.92 -5.62
N MET A 36 -0.78 12.07 -6.28
CA MET A 36 0.00 12.44 -7.44
C MET A 36 0.91 13.66 -7.18
N GLY A 37 1.85 13.88 -8.06
CA GLY A 37 2.74 15.05 -8.04
C GLY A 37 4.11 14.74 -8.64
N PRO A 38 4.95 15.75 -8.89
CA PRO A 38 6.28 15.57 -9.45
C PRO A 38 7.19 14.75 -8.52
N SER A 39 8.32 14.27 -9.06
CA SER A 39 9.34 13.62 -8.24
C SER A 39 9.85 14.60 -7.16
N GLY A 40 10.04 14.10 -5.94
CA GLY A 40 10.48 14.92 -4.81
C GLY A 40 9.39 15.76 -4.13
N SER A 41 8.12 15.71 -4.56
CA SER A 41 7.04 16.49 -3.92
C SER A 41 6.57 15.98 -2.55
N GLY A 42 7.13 14.87 -2.05
CA GLY A 42 6.81 14.33 -0.72
C GLY A 42 5.82 13.16 -0.70
N LYS A 43 5.38 12.63 -1.86
CA LYS A 43 4.36 11.56 -1.94
C LYS A 43 4.69 10.31 -1.12
N SER A 44 5.87 9.70 -1.35
CA SER A 44 6.29 8.51 -0.60
C SER A 44 6.50 8.82 0.89
N THR A 45 6.99 10.05 1.22
CA THR A 45 7.11 10.51 2.61
C THR A 45 5.72 10.58 3.26
N LEU A 46 4.72 11.11 2.55
CA LEU A 46 3.35 11.15 3.04
C LEU A 46 2.80 9.74 3.26
N LEU A 47 2.94 8.84 2.28
CA LEU A 47 2.53 7.44 2.40
C LEU A 47 3.20 6.76 3.61
N HIS A 48 4.48 7.01 3.85
CA HIS A 48 5.20 6.47 5.01
C HIS A 48 4.70 7.07 6.34
N CYS A 49 4.29 8.34 6.38
CA CYS A 49 3.66 8.92 7.57
C CYS A 49 2.27 8.30 7.79
N MET A 50 1.45 8.18 6.74
CA MET A 50 0.12 7.55 6.79
C MET A 50 0.16 6.13 7.34
N SER A 51 1.18 5.38 6.95
CA SER A 51 1.35 3.97 7.32
C SER A 51 2.13 3.75 8.63
N GLY A 52 2.52 4.83 9.33
CA GLY A 52 3.30 4.75 10.57
C GLY A 52 4.70 4.17 10.41
N VAL A 53 5.24 4.12 9.17
CA VAL A 53 6.66 3.80 8.90
C VAL A 53 7.54 4.97 9.32
N LEU A 54 7.11 6.20 9.00
CA LEU A 54 7.73 7.43 9.50
C LEU A 54 6.80 8.11 10.52
N VAL A 55 7.40 8.69 11.57
CA VAL A 55 6.69 9.57 12.48
C VAL A 55 6.79 10.99 11.93
N PRO A 56 5.68 11.72 11.77
CA PRO A 56 5.71 13.13 11.41
C PRO A 56 6.40 13.96 12.50
N ASP A 57 6.90 15.13 12.15
CA ASP A 57 7.51 16.04 13.12
C ASP A 57 6.44 16.83 13.90
N GLN A 58 5.29 17.10 13.24
CA GLN A 58 4.10 17.72 13.84
C GLN A 58 2.84 17.16 13.18
N GLY A 59 1.70 17.34 13.85
CA GLY A 59 0.40 16.88 13.39
C GLY A 59 0.05 15.50 13.94
N GLU A 60 -1.12 15.00 13.54
CA GLU A 60 -1.67 13.72 14.00
C GLU A 60 -1.96 12.81 12.83
N VAL A 61 -1.67 11.51 12.98
CA VAL A 61 -2.10 10.45 12.05
C VAL A 61 -3.06 9.54 12.80
N LEU A 62 -4.34 9.63 12.50
CA LEU A 62 -5.38 8.87 13.19
C LEU A 62 -5.80 7.68 12.34
N PHE A 63 -5.70 6.47 12.88
CA PHE A 63 -6.28 5.25 12.33
C PHE A 63 -7.36 4.73 13.28
N ASP A 64 -8.61 4.67 12.81
CA ASP A 64 -9.79 4.37 13.64
C ASP A 64 -9.82 5.22 14.92
N GLY A 65 -9.52 6.53 14.81
CA GLY A 65 -9.48 7.48 15.91
C GLY A 65 -8.28 7.36 16.87
N ARG A 66 -7.33 6.44 16.62
CA ARG A 66 -6.11 6.26 17.45
C ARG A 66 -4.92 6.93 16.78
N ASP A 67 -4.21 7.77 17.51
CA ASP A 67 -3.03 8.47 16.99
C ASP A 67 -1.84 7.53 16.82
N VAL A 68 -1.53 7.21 15.56
CA VAL A 68 -0.41 6.35 15.15
C VAL A 68 0.94 6.99 15.47
N ALA A 69 1.02 8.33 15.42
CA ALA A 69 2.26 9.04 15.70
C ALA A 69 2.66 8.95 17.19
N ALA A 70 1.69 8.84 18.09
CA ALA A 70 1.91 8.68 19.52
C ALA A 70 2.26 7.24 19.94
N MET A 71 2.12 6.25 19.05
CA MET A 71 2.42 4.85 19.34
C MET A 71 3.93 4.59 19.42
N SER A 72 4.32 3.62 20.24
CA SER A 72 5.69 3.05 20.22
C SER A 72 5.98 2.33 18.90
N ASP A 73 7.26 2.09 18.59
CA ASP A 73 7.66 1.34 17.39
C ASP A 73 7.05 -0.07 17.34
N ALA A 74 6.94 -0.74 18.50
CA ALA A 74 6.34 -2.06 18.60
C ALA A 74 4.83 -2.02 18.26
N GLU A 75 4.12 -1.03 18.78
CA GLU A 75 2.68 -0.84 18.51
C GLU A 75 2.44 -0.49 17.03
N ARG A 76 3.23 0.42 16.44
CA ARG A 76 3.15 0.72 15.00
C ARG A 76 3.44 -0.51 14.13
N SER A 77 4.45 -1.30 14.51
CA SER A 77 4.78 -2.53 13.77
C SER A 77 3.64 -3.55 13.84
N ARG A 78 3.01 -3.68 14.99
CA ARG A 78 1.84 -4.53 15.17
C ARG A 78 0.64 -4.01 14.37
N LEU A 79 0.37 -2.70 14.41
CA LEU A 79 -0.68 -2.07 13.61
C LEU A 79 -0.49 -2.34 12.11
N ARG A 80 0.74 -2.16 11.59
CA ARG A 80 1.06 -2.46 10.19
C ARG A 80 0.81 -3.92 9.86
N LEU A 81 1.25 -4.82 10.72
CA LEU A 81 1.06 -6.26 10.51
C LEU A 81 -0.42 -6.65 10.51
N GLU A 82 -1.24 -6.06 11.39
CA GLU A 82 -2.63 -6.45 11.57
C GLU A 82 -3.58 -5.79 10.57
N HIS A 83 -3.30 -4.54 10.13
CA HIS A 83 -4.26 -3.73 9.41
C HIS A 83 -3.78 -3.20 8.05
N PHE A 84 -2.48 -3.23 7.75
CA PHE A 84 -1.95 -2.60 6.55
C PHE A 84 -1.31 -3.61 5.59
N GLY A 85 -1.65 -3.49 4.31
CA GLY A 85 -0.95 -4.15 3.22
C GLY A 85 0.00 -3.18 2.51
N PHE A 86 1.13 -3.69 1.98
CA PHE A 86 2.10 -2.86 1.26
C PHE A 86 2.43 -3.47 -0.09
N ILE A 87 2.37 -2.63 -1.14
CA ILE A 87 2.81 -2.95 -2.50
C ILE A 87 3.86 -1.90 -2.89
N PHE A 88 5.07 -2.35 -3.19
CA PHE A 88 6.19 -1.50 -3.59
C PHE A 88 6.47 -1.63 -5.09
N GLN A 89 7.21 -0.67 -5.64
CA GLN A 89 7.53 -0.57 -7.06
C GLN A 89 8.17 -1.85 -7.64
N ASP A 90 9.09 -2.48 -6.90
CA ASP A 90 9.82 -3.70 -7.27
C ASP A 90 9.27 -4.96 -6.58
N GLY A 91 8.06 -4.87 -5.99
CA GLY A 91 7.40 -5.94 -5.25
C GLY A 91 8.05 -6.26 -3.91
N GLN A 92 9.35 -6.04 -3.74
CA GLN A 92 10.14 -6.34 -2.53
C GLN A 92 9.82 -7.72 -1.93
N LEU A 93 9.84 -8.74 -2.79
CA LEU A 93 9.69 -10.12 -2.36
C LEU A 93 10.99 -10.59 -1.70
N LEU A 94 10.85 -11.47 -0.70
CA LEU A 94 11.99 -12.12 -0.07
C LEU A 94 12.53 -13.20 -1.02
N PRO A 95 13.76 -13.08 -1.53
CA PRO A 95 14.27 -13.94 -2.58
C PRO A 95 14.50 -15.38 -2.12
N GLU A 96 14.63 -15.61 -0.80
CA GLU A 96 14.81 -16.92 -0.17
C GLU A 96 13.51 -17.69 0.02
N LEU A 97 12.36 -17.05 -0.20
CA LEU A 97 11.04 -17.64 -0.03
C LEU A 97 10.36 -17.85 -1.39
N THR A 98 9.60 -18.92 -1.51
CA THR A 98 8.72 -19.15 -2.67
C THR A 98 7.61 -18.10 -2.74
N ALA A 99 6.84 -18.08 -3.85
CA ALA A 99 5.66 -17.23 -3.98
C ALA A 99 4.66 -17.49 -2.85
N THR A 100 4.34 -18.75 -2.57
CA THR A 100 3.46 -19.13 -1.45
C THR A 100 3.99 -18.65 -0.11
N GLU A 101 5.27 -18.85 0.17
CA GLU A 101 5.86 -18.46 1.46
C GLU A 101 5.90 -16.93 1.63
N ASN A 102 6.18 -16.18 0.56
CA ASN A 102 6.07 -14.71 0.59
C ASN A 102 4.67 -14.25 0.96
N VAL A 103 3.63 -14.86 0.37
CA VAL A 103 2.23 -14.50 0.61
C VAL A 103 1.77 -14.97 2.00
N ALA A 104 2.18 -16.15 2.46
CA ALA A 104 1.81 -16.69 3.75
C ALA A 104 2.46 -15.96 4.94
N LEU A 105 3.63 -15.31 4.72
CA LEU A 105 4.44 -14.74 5.79
C LEU A 105 3.69 -13.79 6.74
N PRO A 106 2.89 -12.80 6.28
CA PRO A 106 2.16 -11.91 7.18
C PRO A 106 1.19 -12.66 8.10
N GLN A 107 0.53 -13.70 7.60
CA GLN A 107 -0.39 -14.51 8.39
C GLN A 107 0.33 -15.34 9.45
N ILE A 108 1.46 -15.96 9.08
CA ILE A 108 2.31 -16.71 10.01
C ILE A 108 2.80 -15.78 11.14
N MET A 109 3.20 -14.55 10.81
CA MET A 109 3.61 -13.55 11.80
C MET A 109 2.46 -13.12 12.72
N ARG A 110 1.20 -13.21 12.28
CA ARG A 110 -0.01 -13.01 13.10
C ARG A 110 -0.35 -14.22 13.97
N GLY A 111 0.38 -15.34 13.85
CA GLY A 111 0.16 -16.56 14.61
C GLY A 111 -0.79 -17.56 13.95
N VAL A 112 -1.18 -17.36 12.69
CA VAL A 112 -1.95 -18.35 11.92
C VAL A 112 -1.09 -19.60 11.72
N PRO A 113 -1.62 -20.82 11.92
CA PRO A 113 -0.87 -22.05 11.67
C PRO A 113 -0.31 -22.09 10.24
N ARG A 114 0.94 -22.53 10.10
CA ARG A 114 1.68 -22.50 8.83
C ARG A 114 0.93 -23.20 7.69
N SER A 115 0.33 -24.36 7.95
CA SER A 115 -0.46 -25.08 6.94
C SER A 115 -1.63 -24.25 6.44
N GLN A 116 -2.41 -23.66 7.35
CA GLN A 116 -3.54 -22.81 7.00
C GLN A 116 -3.09 -21.56 6.21
N ALA A 117 -2.04 -20.89 6.66
CA ALA A 117 -1.51 -19.71 5.97
C ALA A 117 -1.02 -20.05 4.54
N HIS A 118 -0.44 -21.24 4.33
CA HIS A 118 -0.04 -21.73 3.02
C HIS A 118 -1.24 -22.02 2.11
N ASP A 119 -2.27 -22.70 2.63
CA ASP A 119 -3.47 -23.01 1.85
C ASP A 119 -4.18 -21.73 1.39
N GLU A 120 -4.31 -20.74 2.26
CA GLU A 120 -4.89 -19.44 1.95
C GLU A 120 -4.02 -18.65 0.95
N ALA A 121 -2.69 -18.76 1.05
CA ALA A 121 -1.76 -18.14 0.12
C ALA A 121 -1.89 -18.74 -1.30
N ILE A 122 -1.99 -20.07 -1.42
CA ILE A 122 -2.19 -20.77 -2.69
C ILE A 122 -3.52 -20.36 -3.32
N ASP A 123 -4.60 -20.27 -2.53
CA ASP A 123 -5.90 -19.82 -3.02
C ASP A 123 -5.83 -18.37 -3.55
N MET A 124 -5.18 -17.45 -2.83
CA MET A 124 -4.99 -16.07 -3.25
C MET A 124 -4.15 -15.97 -4.53
N LEU A 125 -3.03 -16.69 -4.63
CA LEU A 125 -2.20 -16.75 -5.83
C LEU A 125 -2.98 -17.29 -7.02
N THR A 126 -3.77 -18.34 -6.83
CA THR A 126 -4.61 -18.92 -7.87
C THR A 126 -5.65 -17.92 -8.41
N ARG A 127 -6.28 -17.16 -7.52
CA ARG A 127 -7.23 -16.09 -7.90
C ARG A 127 -6.57 -14.95 -8.69
N LEU A 128 -5.28 -14.72 -8.51
CA LEU A 128 -4.49 -13.75 -9.26
C LEU A 128 -3.81 -14.34 -10.51
N GLY A 129 -4.18 -15.58 -10.90
CA GLY A 129 -3.66 -16.26 -12.09
C GLY A 129 -2.24 -16.78 -11.94
N LEU A 130 -1.81 -17.09 -10.71
CA LEU A 130 -0.46 -17.57 -10.38
C LEU A 130 -0.45 -19.01 -9.82
N GLY A 131 -1.52 -19.80 -10.05
CA GLY A 131 -1.62 -21.17 -9.53
C GLY A 131 -0.47 -22.08 -9.95
N ASP A 132 0.07 -21.91 -11.17
CA ASP A 132 1.21 -22.68 -11.68
C ASP A 132 2.58 -22.19 -11.18
N TYR A 133 2.61 -21.10 -10.39
CA TYR A 133 3.83 -20.41 -9.95
C TYR A 133 4.01 -20.43 -8.42
N VAL A 134 3.17 -21.14 -7.69
CA VAL A 134 3.12 -21.15 -6.23
C VAL A 134 4.45 -21.53 -5.56
N ASP A 135 5.19 -22.45 -6.15
CA ASP A 135 6.49 -22.94 -5.66
C ASP A 135 7.69 -22.22 -6.29
N ARG A 136 7.46 -21.18 -7.12
CA ARG A 136 8.55 -20.43 -7.75
C ARG A 136 9.16 -19.42 -6.78
N TYR A 137 10.47 -19.27 -6.86
CA TYR A 137 11.19 -18.20 -6.19
C TYR A 137 11.11 -16.90 -6.99
N PRO A 138 11.24 -15.71 -6.36
CA PRO A 138 11.16 -14.42 -7.04
C PRO A 138 12.01 -14.30 -8.31
N GLY A 139 13.24 -14.83 -8.28
CA GLY A 139 14.15 -14.84 -9.45
C GLY A 139 13.69 -15.70 -10.64
N GLN A 140 12.63 -16.49 -10.49
CA GLN A 140 12.03 -17.34 -11.52
C GLN A 140 10.71 -16.76 -12.07
N LEU A 141 10.30 -15.60 -11.59
CA LEU A 141 9.07 -14.91 -11.97
C LEU A 141 9.37 -13.75 -12.93
N SER A 142 8.46 -13.48 -13.86
CA SER A 142 8.49 -12.21 -14.59
C SER A 142 8.16 -11.04 -13.67
N GLY A 143 8.49 -9.80 -14.06
CA GLY A 143 8.17 -8.61 -13.27
C GLY A 143 6.68 -8.53 -12.90
N GLY A 144 5.77 -8.76 -13.88
CA GLY A 144 4.33 -8.77 -13.62
C GLY A 144 3.87 -9.92 -12.71
N GLN A 145 4.47 -11.11 -12.81
CA GLN A 145 4.21 -12.22 -11.90
C GLN A 145 4.67 -11.88 -10.48
N GLY A 146 5.89 -11.34 -10.33
CA GLY A 146 6.41 -10.89 -9.03
C GLY A 146 5.52 -9.82 -8.39
N GLN A 147 5.04 -8.86 -9.18
CA GLN A 147 4.13 -7.83 -8.69
C GLN A 147 2.78 -8.42 -8.23
N ARG A 148 2.22 -9.39 -8.96
CA ARG A 148 1.00 -10.11 -8.52
C ARG A 148 1.22 -10.90 -7.23
N VAL A 149 2.40 -11.48 -7.00
CA VAL A 149 2.77 -12.10 -5.70
C VAL A 149 2.81 -11.05 -4.60
N ALA A 150 3.37 -9.85 -4.85
CA ALA A 150 3.38 -8.76 -3.87
C ALA A 150 1.96 -8.27 -3.54
N ILE A 151 1.06 -8.20 -4.53
CA ILE A 151 -0.37 -7.91 -4.31
C ILE A 151 -1.01 -9.00 -3.44
N ALA A 152 -0.78 -10.29 -3.76
CA ALA A 152 -1.28 -11.40 -2.96
C ALA A 152 -0.82 -11.28 -1.50
N ARG A 153 0.46 -10.97 -1.28
CA ARG A 153 1.04 -10.77 0.06
C ARG A 153 0.39 -9.60 0.80
N ALA A 154 0.19 -8.47 0.12
CA ALA A 154 -0.43 -7.29 0.72
C ALA A 154 -1.89 -7.54 1.16
N LEU A 155 -2.57 -8.43 0.46
CA LEU A 155 -3.97 -8.81 0.71
C LEU A 155 -4.11 -10.10 1.53
N ALA A 156 -3.00 -10.76 1.89
CA ALA A 156 -2.97 -11.96 2.72
C ALA A 156 -3.36 -11.63 4.17
N GLY A 157 -4.52 -12.08 4.55
CA GLY A 157 -5.21 -11.61 5.75
C GLY A 157 -5.93 -10.29 5.44
N PRO A 158 -7.09 -10.02 6.00
CA PRO A 158 -7.91 -8.88 5.59
C PRO A 158 -7.29 -7.55 6.08
N PRO A 159 -6.48 -6.82 5.27
CA PRO A 159 -6.03 -5.50 5.65
C PRO A 159 -7.20 -4.53 5.64
N SER A 160 -7.13 -3.48 6.47
CA SER A 160 -8.07 -2.36 6.40
C SER A 160 -7.66 -1.38 5.28
N VAL A 161 -6.35 -1.19 5.08
CA VAL A 161 -5.77 -0.30 4.06
C VAL A 161 -4.66 -1.01 3.31
N VAL A 162 -4.60 -0.82 1.99
CA VAL A 162 -3.44 -1.14 1.16
C VAL A 162 -2.74 0.15 0.75
N PHE A 163 -1.45 0.24 1.02
CA PHE A 163 -0.56 1.31 0.58
C PHE A 163 0.27 0.81 -0.60
N ALA A 164 0.18 1.49 -1.74
CA ALA A 164 0.89 1.14 -2.96
C ALA A 164 1.78 2.31 -3.41
N ASP A 165 3.11 2.12 -3.37
CA ASP A 165 4.07 3.12 -3.81
C ASP A 165 4.59 2.75 -5.21
N GLU A 166 4.16 3.50 -6.23
CA GLU A 166 4.47 3.31 -7.65
C GLU A 166 4.32 1.84 -8.11
N PRO A 167 3.16 1.19 -7.86
CA PRO A 167 3.00 -0.27 -7.98
C PRO A 167 3.18 -0.83 -9.39
N THR A 168 3.25 0.03 -10.41
CA THR A 168 3.36 -0.35 -11.82
C THR A 168 4.59 0.21 -12.52
N ALA A 169 5.44 0.97 -11.82
CA ALA A 169 6.54 1.70 -12.45
C ALA A 169 7.63 0.80 -13.06
N ALA A 170 7.77 -0.45 -12.58
CA ALA A 170 8.71 -1.42 -13.12
C ALA A 170 8.13 -2.30 -14.25
N LEU A 171 6.88 -2.04 -14.68
CA LEU A 171 6.14 -2.85 -15.66
C LEU A 171 5.96 -2.07 -16.98
N ASP A 172 5.78 -2.81 -18.07
CA ASP A 172 5.28 -2.22 -19.30
C ASP A 172 3.82 -1.73 -19.12
N GLN A 173 3.39 -0.82 -19.98
CA GLN A 173 2.11 -0.13 -19.84
C GLN A 173 0.92 -1.08 -19.79
N ALA A 174 0.89 -2.14 -20.63
CA ALA A 174 -0.24 -3.08 -20.68
C ALA A 174 -0.33 -3.90 -19.38
N THR A 175 0.80 -4.48 -18.96
CA THR A 175 0.92 -5.22 -17.70
C THR A 175 0.60 -4.33 -16.49
N GLY A 176 1.06 -3.06 -16.50
CA GLY A 176 0.78 -2.09 -15.44
C GLY A 176 -0.72 -1.81 -15.28
N HIS A 177 -1.46 -1.65 -16.39
CA HIS A 177 -2.92 -1.48 -16.35
C HIS A 177 -3.64 -2.73 -15.81
N GLU A 178 -3.25 -3.94 -16.24
CA GLU A 178 -3.83 -5.18 -15.73
C GLU A 178 -3.61 -5.33 -14.22
N VAL A 179 -2.38 -5.06 -13.76
CA VAL A 179 -2.02 -5.11 -12.34
C VAL A 179 -2.85 -4.11 -11.53
N MET A 180 -2.97 -2.85 -11.99
CA MET A 180 -3.75 -1.84 -11.29
C MET A 180 -5.24 -2.19 -11.24
N GLN A 181 -5.80 -2.70 -12.34
CA GLN A 181 -7.17 -3.20 -12.37
C GLN A 181 -7.39 -4.30 -11.33
N GLN A 182 -6.46 -5.24 -11.20
CA GLN A 182 -6.54 -6.31 -10.21
C GLN A 182 -6.49 -5.77 -8.78
N ILE A 183 -5.58 -4.84 -8.47
CA ILE A 183 -5.48 -4.21 -7.15
C ILE A 183 -6.82 -3.57 -6.78
N VAL A 184 -7.34 -2.70 -7.64
CA VAL A 184 -8.59 -1.97 -7.39
C VAL A 184 -9.77 -2.93 -7.23
N ALA A 185 -9.92 -3.90 -8.16
CA ALA A 185 -11.01 -4.85 -8.12
C ALA A 185 -11.01 -5.70 -6.83
N VAL A 186 -9.84 -6.12 -6.36
CA VAL A 186 -9.73 -6.90 -5.12
C VAL A 186 -10.00 -6.02 -3.90
N CYS A 187 -9.45 -4.81 -3.84
CA CYS A 187 -9.71 -3.87 -2.74
C CYS A 187 -11.22 -3.55 -2.64
N GLN A 188 -11.87 -3.24 -3.76
CA GLN A 188 -13.32 -2.99 -3.80
C GLN A 188 -14.14 -4.20 -3.34
N LYS A 189 -13.79 -5.40 -3.82
CA LYS A 189 -14.50 -6.64 -3.46
C LYS A 189 -14.48 -6.92 -1.96
N PHE A 190 -13.39 -6.58 -1.27
CA PHE A 190 -13.22 -6.83 0.15
C PHE A 190 -13.47 -5.59 1.02
N GLY A 191 -13.88 -4.46 0.45
CA GLY A 191 -14.10 -3.21 1.17
C GLY A 191 -12.83 -2.61 1.80
N VAL A 192 -11.67 -2.92 1.22
CA VAL A 192 -10.35 -2.45 1.66
C VAL A 192 -10.08 -1.07 1.07
N ALA A 193 -9.64 -0.11 1.88
CA ALA A 193 -9.19 1.17 1.36
C ALA A 193 -7.85 1.02 0.63
N LEU A 194 -7.66 1.83 -0.42
CA LEU A 194 -6.45 1.81 -1.25
C LEU A 194 -5.85 3.21 -1.35
N VAL A 195 -4.59 3.36 -0.97
CA VAL A 195 -3.81 4.58 -1.18
C VAL A 195 -2.69 4.28 -2.16
N VAL A 196 -2.75 4.91 -3.33
CA VAL A 196 -1.76 4.73 -4.41
C VAL A 196 -0.94 6.00 -4.57
N VAL A 197 0.36 5.90 -4.49
CA VAL A 197 1.28 6.94 -4.95
C VAL A 197 1.66 6.64 -6.38
N THR A 198 1.47 7.59 -7.29
CA THR A 198 1.87 7.46 -8.68
C THR A 198 2.12 8.81 -9.33
N HIS A 199 2.94 8.84 -10.37
CA HIS A 199 3.08 10.00 -11.27
C HIS A 199 2.34 9.79 -12.61
N ASP A 200 1.78 8.59 -12.87
CA ASP A 200 1.04 8.28 -14.09
C ASP A 200 -0.47 8.61 -13.91
N PRO A 201 -1.01 9.60 -14.66
CA PRO A 201 -2.42 9.94 -14.60
C PRO A 201 -3.35 8.76 -14.93
N LYS A 202 -2.94 7.88 -15.85
CA LYS A 202 -3.74 6.72 -16.26
C LYS A 202 -3.89 5.70 -15.14
N ILE A 203 -2.90 5.60 -14.26
CA ILE A 203 -2.96 4.76 -13.06
C ILE A 203 -3.84 5.42 -12.02
N ALA A 204 -3.75 6.74 -11.85
CA ALA A 204 -4.59 7.50 -10.93
C ALA A 204 -6.08 7.42 -11.29
N ASP A 205 -6.42 7.37 -12.58
CA ASP A 205 -7.81 7.27 -13.07
C ASP A 205 -8.54 5.97 -12.67
N TRP A 206 -7.83 4.97 -12.15
CA TRP A 206 -8.43 3.78 -11.53
C TRP A 206 -8.96 4.02 -10.11
N CYS A 207 -8.55 5.11 -9.46
CA CYS A 207 -8.98 5.44 -8.10
C CYS A 207 -10.25 6.30 -8.12
N SER A 208 -10.97 6.35 -7.00
CA SER A 208 -12.19 7.15 -6.87
C SER A 208 -11.93 8.63 -6.58
N ARG A 209 -10.70 8.96 -6.13
CA ARG A 209 -10.29 10.33 -5.82
C ARG A 209 -8.80 10.52 -6.11
N ARG A 210 -8.46 11.70 -6.60
CA ARG A 210 -7.08 12.13 -6.87
C ARG A 210 -6.72 13.32 -6.00
N VAL A 211 -5.56 13.24 -5.36
CA VAL A 211 -4.93 14.30 -4.56
C VAL A 211 -3.60 14.66 -5.19
N GLU A 212 -3.41 15.90 -5.58
CA GLU A 212 -2.16 16.38 -6.15
C GLU A 212 -1.31 17.09 -5.08
N ILE A 213 -0.05 16.65 -4.93
CA ILE A 213 0.91 17.24 -3.99
C ILE A 213 2.01 17.95 -4.78
N ARG A 214 2.27 19.21 -4.40
CA ARG A 214 3.40 20.01 -4.90
C ARG A 214 4.06 20.71 -3.72
N ASP A 215 5.38 20.68 -3.70
CA ASP A 215 6.20 21.37 -2.70
C ASP A 215 5.72 21.11 -1.25
N GLY A 216 5.35 19.86 -0.96
CA GLY A 216 4.91 19.44 0.35
C GLY A 216 3.51 19.87 0.78
N LEU A 217 2.70 20.43 -0.13
CA LEU A 217 1.33 20.90 0.11
C LEU A 217 0.33 20.18 -0.82
N ILE A 218 -0.91 20.03 -0.38
CA ILE A 218 -2.02 19.64 -1.26
C ILE A 218 -2.36 20.83 -2.16
N HIS A 219 -2.20 20.64 -3.47
CA HIS A 219 -2.50 21.62 -4.49
C HIS A 219 -3.93 21.51 -5.01
N SER A 220 -4.42 20.30 -5.19
CA SER A 220 -5.78 20.04 -5.65
C SER A 220 -6.27 18.68 -5.16
N GLU A 221 -7.59 18.56 -5.07
CA GLU A 221 -8.29 17.32 -4.72
C GLU A 221 -9.55 17.21 -5.60
N VAL A 222 -9.70 16.06 -6.30
CA VAL A 222 -10.77 15.86 -7.28
C VAL A 222 -11.33 14.44 -7.11
N ALA A 223 -12.66 14.31 -6.99
CA ALA A 223 -13.36 13.04 -7.15
C ALA A 223 -13.36 12.63 -8.63
N LEU A 224 -13.14 11.34 -8.92
CA LEU A 224 -13.05 10.77 -10.26
C LEU A 224 -14.26 9.91 -10.59
#